data_a77c525c5183e29313e3087a3e4280da
#
_entry.id   a77c525c5183e29313e3087a3e4280da
#
_cell.length_a   1.000
_cell.length_b   1.000
_cell.length_c   1.000
_cell.angle_alpha   90.00
_cell.angle_beta   90.00
_cell.angle_gamma   90.00
#
_symmetry.space_group_name_H-M   'P 1'
#
loop_
_entity.id
_entity.type
_entity.pdbx_description
1 polymer ?
#
loop_
_entity_poly.entity_id
_entity_poly.type
_entity_poly.pdbx_seq_one_letter_code
_entity_poly.pdbx_strand_id
1 'polypeptide(L)'
;MNTLGNRLKVTVFGQSHAPSIGCVVEGLPAGFAPDMERLNAFMARRAPGRNGWSTPRQERDEPEILSGLVEGRTCGAPVAMVIRSSDQHSRDYSGLRRTPRPSHADYTAMVKYGDSYDIRGGGQFSGRLTAPLCFAGGLALQLLERQNVTIAAHIDRIADISDTAPDFARVSQPDLAALLQKPFPVFSDEAGIKMRQAIEAARMDCDSVGGVIRCFAVGLPAGVGEPMFAGVENRLAGALFGIPAVRGVSFGTGFAAAGMRGSQHNDPLVMEGGRVATRTNHAGGAVGGITNGMPLVVNVAVKPTASIAKEQDTVDLETGEPAKLVIHGRHDPCIVPRAVPVVEAVTALTLLDMLSDM
;
A
#
# COMPACT_ATOMS: atom_id res chain seq x y z
N MET A 1 -5.42 -16.38 -4.24
CA MET A 1 -4.77 -16.76 -2.97
C MET A 1 -4.64 -15.48 -2.15
N ASN A 2 -5.05 -15.49 -0.88
CA ASN A 2 -5.09 -14.29 -0.02
C ASN A 2 -4.02 -14.33 1.07
N THR A 3 -2.93 -15.04 0.83
CA THR A 3 -1.81 -15.21 1.77
C THR A 3 -0.55 -14.63 1.17
N LEU A 4 0.16 -13.82 1.94
CA LEU A 4 1.46 -13.22 1.66
C LEU A 4 2.50 -13.81 2.63
N GLY A 5 3.74 -13.99 2.17
CA GLY A 5 4.89 -14.38 2.97
C GLY A 5 5.14 -15.90 3.02
N ASN A 6 6.32 -16.25 3.48
CA ASN A 6 6.81 -17.64 3.59
C ASN A 6 6.93 -18.08 5.06
N ARG A 7 7.69 -17.38 5.86
CA ARG A 7 7.87 -17.60 7.31
C ARG A 7 6.92 -16.71 8.12
N LEU A 8 6.91 -15.42 7.82
CA LEU A 8 5.89 -14.50 8.32
C LEU A 8 4.72 -14.52 7.32
N LYS A 9 3.68 -15.30 7.62
CA LYS A 9 2.50 -15.43 6.74
C LYS A 9 1.37 -14.55 7.21
N VAL A 10 0.76 -13.84 6.28
CA VAL A 10 -0.43 -13.03 6.52
C VAL A 10 -1.53 -13.49 5.59
N THR A 11 -2.59 -14.07 6.13
CA THR A 11 -3.80 -14.44 5.38
C THR A 11 -4.89 -13.43 5.66
N VAL A 12 -5.33 -12.71 4.62
CA VAL A 12 -6.43 -11.73 4.69
C VAL A 12 -7.74 -12.40 4.28
N PHE A 13 -8.83 -12.12 5.00
CA PHE A 13 -10.16 -12.65 4.71
C PHE A 13 -11.25 -11.58 4.85
N GLY A 14 -12.42 -11.89 4.27
CA GLY A 14 -13.61 -11.06 4.27
C GLY A 14 -13.91 -10.41 2.92
N GLN A 15 -14.98 -9.64 2.88
CA GLN A 15 -15.43 -8.84 1.74
C GLN A 15 -15.91 -7.48 2.25
N SER A 16 -16.03 -6.50 1.35
CA SER A 16 -16.40 -5.12 1.72
C SER A 16 -17.67 -5.02 2.57
N HIS A 17 -18.68 -5.84 2.29
CA HIS A 17 -19.98 -5.85 2.98
C HIS A 17 -20.21 -7.14 3.79
N ALA A 18 -19.15 -7.87 4.13
CA ALA A 18 -19.24 -8.95 5.12
C ALA A 18 -19.40 -8.39 6.54
N PRO A 19 -19.89 -9.17 7.48
CA PRO A 19 -20.00 -8.76 8.89
C PRO A 19 -18.68 -8.29 9.51
N SER A 20 -17.56 -8.82 9.00
CA SER A 20 -16.21 -8.42 9.37
C SER A 20 -15.21 -8.70 8.25
N ILE A 21 -14.08 -8.01 8.32
CA ILE A 21 -12.85 -8.33 7.59
C ILE A 21 -11.76 -8.62 8.61
N GLY A 22 -10.72 -9.35 8.23
CA GLY A 22 -9.65 -9.64 9.18
C GLY A 22 -8.41 -10.24 8.55
N CYS A 23 -7.45 -10.57 9.40
CA CYS A 23 -6.29 -11.36 9.01
C CYS A 23 -5.86 -12.33 10.11
N VAL A 24 -5.08 -13.33 9.67
CA VAL A 24 -4.30 -14.21 10.53
C VAL A 24 -2.84 -13.98 10.20
N VAL A 25 -2.02 -13.72 11.22
CA VAL A 25 -0.57 -13.49 11.12
C VAL A 25 0.15 -14.64 11.82
N GLU A 26 0.90 -15.42 11.07
CA GLU A 26 1.73 -16.53 11.54
C GLU A 26 3.21 -16.15 11.48
N GLY A 27 4.03 -16.74 12.35
CA GLY A 27 5.49 -16.54 12.33
C GLY A 27 5.98 -15.33 13.12
N LEU A 28 5.14 -14.66 13.90
CA LEU A 28 5.59 -13.64 14.85
C LEU A 28 6.41 -14.28 15.99
N PRO A 29 7.53 -13.67 16.41
CA PRO A 29 8.33 -14.19 17.51
C PRO A 29 7.54 -14.17 18.82
N ALA A 30 7.63 -15.22 19.62
CA ALA A 30 7.02 -15.27 20.94
C ALA A 30 7.65 -14.21 21.88
N GLY A 31 6.84 -13.65 22.79
CA GLY A 31 7.28 -12.64 23.75
C GLY A 31 7.35 -11.21 23.18
N PHE A 32 7.03 -10.99 21.93
CA PHE A 32 6.91 -9.64 21.38
C PHE A 32 5.70 -8.93 22.01
N ALA A 33 5.94 -7.77 22.63
CA ALA A 33 4.90 -6.89 23.14
C ALA A 33 4.70 -5.77 22.10
N PRO A 34 3.62 -5.82 21.30
CA PRO A 34 3.31 -4.74 20.38
C PRO A 34 2.83 -3.50 21.16
N ASP A 35 3.29 -2.33 20.73
CA ASP A 35 2.72 -1.06 21.14
C ASP A 35 1.39 -0.85 20.40
N MET A 36 0.29 -1.07 21.11
CA MET A 36 -1.06 -1.01 20.55
C MET A 36 -1.51 0.42 20.25
N GLU A 37 -1.00 1.41 20.96
CA GLU A 37 -1.30 2.82 20.69
C GLU A 37 -0.69 3.25 19.35
N ARG A 38 0.58 2.93 19.15
CA ARG A 38 1.27 3.17 17.86
C ARG A 38 0.63 2.39 16.72
N LEU A 39 0.23 1.14 16.95
CA LEU A 39 -0.46 0.33 15.95
C LEU A 39 -1.79 0.98 15.53
N ASN A 40 -2.59 1.41 16.49
CA ASN A 40 -3.86 2.09 16.23
C ASN A 40 -3.65 3.43 15.52
N ALA A 41 -2.63 4.20 15.90
CA ALA A 41 -2.26 5.44 15.22
C ALA A 41 -1.84 5.18 13.75
N PHE A 42 -1.08 4.12 13.50
CA PHE A 42 -0.70 3.72 12.14
C PHE A 42 -1.92 3.32 11.30
N MET A 43 -2.81 2.47 11.82
CA MET A 43 -4.05 2.07 11.15
C MET A 43 -4.95 3.27 10.86
N ALA A 44 -4.97 4.23 11.77
CA ALA A 44 -5.74 5.45 11.64
C ALA A 44 -5.34 6.32 10.43
N ARG A 45 -4.09 6.25 9.96
CA ARG A 45 -3.64 6.96 8.74
C ARG A 45 -4.32 6.41 7.48
N ARG A 46 -4.70 5.13 7.50
CA ARG A 46 -5.43 4.48 6.41
C ARG A 46 -6.94 4.72 6.49
N ALA A 47 -7.51 4.88 7.69
CA ALA A 47 -8.95 4.96 7.91
C ALA A 47 -9.61 6.12 7.14
N PRO A 48 -10.86 5.96 6.64
CA PRO A 48 -11.57 7.02 5.94
C PRO A 48 -12.12 8.10 6.89
N GLY A 49 -12.55 9.26 6.32
CA GLY A 49 -13.32 10.28 7.05
C GLY A 49 -12.54 11.17 7.99
N ARG A 50 -11.20 11.16 7.93
CA ARG A 50 -10.35 11.94 8.85
C ARG A 50 -9.87 13.29 8.31
N ASN A 51 -10.07 13.57 7.02
CA ASN A 51 -9.58 14.79 6.38
C ASN A 51 -10.40 15.13 5.14
N GLY A 52 -10.31 16.40 4.68
CA GLY A 52 -11.13 16.95 3.60
C GLY A 52 -10.82 16.42 2.19
N TRP A 53 -9.70 15.70 2.00
CA TRP A 53 -9.28 15.13 0.71
C TRP A 53 -9.60 13.63 0.56
N SER A 54 -10.30 13.04 1.54
CA SER A 54 -10.75 11.63 1.50
C SER A 54 -12.27 11.53 1.49
N THR A 55 -12.77 10.32 1.28
CA THR A 55 -14.20 10.03 1.34
C THR A 55 -14.83 10.49 2.65
N PRO A 56 -16.08 11.00 2.66
CA PRO A 56 -16.81 11.34 3.88
C PRO A 56 -17.31 10.11 4.66
N ARG A 57 -17.04 8.90 4.18
CA ARG A 57 -17.40 7.65 4.87
C ARG A 57 -16.70 7.60 6.22
N GLN A 58 -17.44 7.22 7.27
CA GLN A 58 -16.90 7.09 8.61
C GLN A 58 -16.87 5.61 9.00
N GLU A 59 -15.69 5.01 8.95
CA GLU A 59 -15.45 3.66 9.49
C GLU A 59 -14.23 3.72 10.40
N ARG A 60 -14.41 3.24 11.61
CA ARG A 60 -13.31 3.02 12.54
C ARG A 60 -12.69 1.67 12.20
N ASP A 61 -11.39 1.67 11.82
CA ASP A 61 -10.64 0.43 11.60
C ASP A 61 -10.12 -0.07 12.95
N GLU A 62 -11.02 -0.32 13.93
CA GLU A 62 -10.68 -0.79 15.27
C GLU A 62 -10.46 -2.30 15.25
N PRO A 63 -9.24 -2.80 15.52
CA PRO A 63 -8.96 -4.22 15.51
C PRO A 63 -9.43 -4.90 16.81
N GLU A 64 -10.17 -5.98 16.68
CA GLU A 64 -10.47 -6.93 17.75
C GLU A 64 -9.54 -8.13 17.61
N ILE A 65 -8.62 -8.32 18.55
CA ILE A 65 -7.68 -9.44 18.54
C ILE A 65 -8.34 -10.65 19.20
N LEU A 66 -8.41 -11.76 18.47
CA LEU A 66 -9.10 -12.96 18.88
C LEU A 66 -8.16 -14.04 19.44
N SER A 67 -6.90 -14.04 19.04
CA SER A 67 -5.89 -15.03 19.46
C SER A 67 -4.46 -14.51 19.31
N GLY A 68 -3.50 -15.25 19.82
CA GLY A 68 -2.07 -15.03 19.60
C GLY A 68 -1.39 -14.13 20.62
N LEU A 69 -2.15 -13.51 21.54
CA LEU A 69 -1.60 -12.70 22.64
C LEU A 69 -1.98 -13.30 23.99
N VAL A 70 -1.00 -13.30 24.92
CA VAL A 70 -1.17 -13.59 26.35
C VAL A 70 -0.54 -12.43 27.12
N GLU A 71 -1.29 -11.81 28.00
CA GLU A 71 -0.85 -10.62 28.76
C GLU A 71 -0.20 -9.52 27.89
N GLY A 72 -0.78 -9.27 26.71
CA GLY A 72 -0.30 -8.27 25.75
C GLY A 72 0.96 -8.66 24.97
N ARG A 73 1.43 -9.91 25.05
CA ARG A 73 2.58 -10.43 24.33
C ARG A 73 2.21 -11.55 23.40
N THR A 74 2.87 -11.64 22.25
CA THR A 74 2.73 -12.78 21.34
C THR A 74 3.15 -14.07 22.04
N CYS A 75 2.37 -15.13 21.89
CA CYS A 75 2.62 -16.41 22.54
C CYS A 75 3.12 -17.52 21.60
N GLY A 76 3.44 -17.18 20.34
CA GLY A 76 3.83 -18.16 19.30
C GLY A 76 2.64 -18.76 18.54
N ALA A 77 1.40 -18.65 19.06
CA ALA A 77 0.21 -18.99 18.27
C ALA A 77 -0.06 -17.90 17.22
N PRO A 78 -0.77 -18.22 16.13
CA PRO A 78 -1.16 -17.23 15.14
C PRO A 78 -1.97 -16.08 15.77
N VAL A 79 -1.61 -14.84 15.43
CA VAL A 79 -2.37 -13.66 15.82
C VAL A 79 -3.53 -13.51 14.84
N ALA A 80 -4.75 -13.73 15.31
CA ALA A 80 -5.97 -13.51 14.53
C ALA A 80 -6.66 -12.23 14.99
N MET A 81 -7.07 -11.39 14.02
CA MET A 81 -7.83 -10.20 14.31
C MET A 81 -8.99 -10.00 13.33
N VAL A 82 -10.03 -9.31 13.78
CA VAL A 82 -11.16 -8.88 12.96
C VAL A 82 -11.42 -7.39 13.15
N ILE A 83 -12.00 -6.78 12.11
CA ILE A 83 -12.58 -5.43 12.15
C ILE A 83 -14.05 -5.60 11.80
N ARG A 84 -14.95 -5.25 12.73
CA ARG A 84 -16.40 -5.31 12.53
C ARG A 84 -16.84 -4.24 11.53
N SER A 85 -17.77 -4.60 10.66
CA SER A 85 -18.33 -3.66 9.68
C SER A 85 -19.52 -2.91 10.31
N SER A 86 -19.50 -1.57 10.25
CA SER A 86 -20.50 -0.71 10.88
C SER A 86 -21.30 0.18 9.92
N ASP A 87 -20.76 0.50 8.74
CA ASP A 87 -21.38 1.45 7.79
C ASP A 87 -21.53 0.81 6.38
N GLN A 88 -22.59 0.02 6.20
CA GLN A 88 -22.89 -0.73 4.97
C GLN A 88 -24.15 -0.20 4.27
N HIS A 89 -24.00 0.34 3.04
CA HIS A 89 -25.11 0.76 2.19
C HIS A 89 -25.19 -0.13 0.95
N SER A 90 -25.85 -1.30 1.08
CA SER A 90 -25.87 -2.34 0.05
C SER A 90 -26.71 -1.99 -1.18
N ARG A 91 -27.63 -1.03 -1.09
CA ARG A 91 -28.55 -0.66 -2.20
C ARG A 91 -27.87 0.04 -3.36
N ASP A 92 -26.72 0.67 -3.11
CA ASP A 92 -25.97 1.45 -4.10
C ASP A 92 -25.30 0.61 -5.21
N TYR A 93 -25.37 -0.73 -5.09
CA TYR A 93 -24.63 -1.66 -5.98
C TYR A 93 -25.56 -2.57 -6.81
N SER A 94 -26.89 -2.41 -6.75
CA SER A 94 -27.85 -3.35 -7.36
C SER A 94 -27.77 -3.45 -8.89
N GLY A 95 -27.39 -2.35 -9.59
CA GLY A 95 -27.29 -2.31 -11.05
C GLY A 95 -25.95 -2.81 -11.61
N LEU A 96 -24.90 -2.96 -10.78
CA LEU A 96 -23.53 -3.20 -11.27
C LEU A 96 -23.30 -4.61 -11.83
N ARG A 97 -24.21 -5.58 -11.54
CA ARG A 97 -24.17 -6.89 -12.19
C ARG A 97 -24.51 -6.80 -13.68
N ARG A 98 -25.36 -5.88 -14.02
CA ARG A 98 -25.81 -5.66 -15.39
C ARG A 98 -24.89 -4.69 -16.13
N THR A 99 -24.52 -3.58 -15.49
CA THR A 99 -23.67 -2.54 -16.06
C THR A 99 -22.39 -2.38 -15.22
N PRO A 100 -21.33 -3.20 -15.51
CA PRO A 100 -20.11 -3.20 -14.70
C PRO A 100 -19.33 -1.89 -14.82
N ARG A 101 -18.65 -1.49 -13.74
CA ARG A 101 -17.79 -0.30 -13.72
C ARG A 101 -16.58 -0.47 -14.65
N PRO A 102 -16.27 0.49 -15.51
CA PRO A 102 -15.03 0.50 -16.28
C PRO A 102 -13.80 0.45 -15.37
N SER A 103 -12.80 -0.33 -15.76
CA SER A 103 -11.54 -0.49 -15.01
C SER A 103 -11.67 -0.97 -13.55
N HIS A 104 -12.83 -1.50 -13.14
CA HIS A 104 -13.04 -2.21 -11.88
C HIS A 104 -13.03 -3.73 -12.10
N ALA A 105 -12.94 -4.50 -11.01
CA ALA A 105 -12.96 -5.96 -11.07
C ALA A 105 -14.35 -6.57 -11.33
N ASP A 106 -15.41 -5.79 -11.46
CA ASP A 106 -16.80 -6.25 -11.56
C ASP A 106 -16.96 -7.32 -12.65
N TYR A 107 -16.60 -6.99 -13.88
CA TYR A 107 -16.72 -7.91 -15.02
C TYR A 107 -15.83 -9.15 -14.85
N THR A 108 -14.55 -8.96 -14.56
CA THR A 108 -13.60 -10.08 -14.44
C THR A 108 -13.94 -11.01 -13.27
N ALA A 109 -14.48 -10.47 -12.19
CA ALA A 109 -14.94 -11.24 -11.05
C ALA A 109 -16.20 -12.06 -11.38
N MET A 110 -17.15 -11.47 -12.11
CA MET A 110 -18.35 -12.20 -12.59
C MET A 110 -17.97 -13.34 -13.53
N VAL A 111 -17.04 -13.10 -14.47
CA VAL A 111 -16.55 -14.16 -15.37
C VAL A 111 -15.89 -15.31 -14.58
N LYS A 112 -15.13 -14.99 -13.54
CA LYS A 112 -14.41 -15.99 -12.77
C LYS A 112 -15.26 -16.74 -11.76
N TYR A 113 -16.19 -16.05 -11.07
CA TYR A 113 -16.93 -16.59 -9.92
C TYR A 113 -18.43 -16.73 -10.16
N GLY A 114 -18.92 -16.27 -11.33
CA GLY A 114 -20.33 -16.32 -11.68
C GLY A 114 -21.21 -15.56 -10.69
N ASP A 115 -22.40 -16.07 -10.46
CA ASP A 115 -23.39 -15.47 -9.57
C ASP A 115 -22.99 -15.50 -8.08
N SER A 116 -22.02 -16.31 -7.71
CA SER A 116 -21.50 -16.40 -6.33
C SER A 116 -20.64 -15.19 -5.92
N TYR A 117 -20.25 -14.31 -6.86
CA TYR A 117 -19.49 -13.12 -6.55
C TYR A 117 -20.32 -12.08 -5.77
N ASP A 118 -19.81 -11.66 -4.62
CA ASP A 118 -20.38 -10.53 -3.86
C ASP A 118 -19.91 -9.21 -4.44
N ILE A 119 -20.77 -8.56 -5.26
CA ILE A 119 -20.45 -7.31 -5.94
C ILE A 119 -20.51 -6.08 -5.01
N ARG A 120 -21.16 -6.19 -3.83
CA ARG A 120 -21.38 -5.07 -2.91
C ARG A 120 -20.05 -4.47 -2.45
N GLY A 121 -19.85 -3.17 -2.67
CA GLY A 121 -18.62 -2.45 -2.33
C GLY A 121 -17.36 -2.99 -3.01
N GLY A 122 -17.49 -3.80 -4.08
CA GLY A 122 -16.38 -4.45 -4.76
C GLY A 122 -15.93 -5.77 -4.12
N GLY A 123 -16.69 -6.30 -3.14
CA GLY A 123 -16.46 -7.61 -2.52
C GLY A 123 -15.04 -7.78 -1.98
N GLN A 124 -14.40 -8.86 -2.38
CA GLN A 124 -13.01 -9.18 -2.00
C GLN A 124 -11.94 -8.34 -2.73
N PHE A 125 -12.31 -7.55 -3.75
CA PHE A 125 -11.42 -6.63 -4.46
C PHE A 125 -11.42 -5.21 -3.88
N SER A 126 -12.18 -5.00 -2.81
CA SER A 126 -12.31 -3.69 -2.17
C SER A 126 -11.01 -3.26 -1.47
N GLY A 127 -10.69 -1.97 -1.60
CA GLY A 127 -9.61 -1.34 -0.81
C GLY A 127 -9.79 -1.45 0.70
N ARG A 128 -11.00 -1.80 1.20
CA ARG A 128 -11.24 -2.05 2.63
C ARG A 128 -10.38 -3.18 3.18
N LEU A 129 -10.06 -4.20 2.37
CA LEU A 129 -9.20 -5.32 2.78
C LEU A 129 -7.74 -4.92 3.04
N THR A 130 -7.37 -3.68 2.77
CA THR A 130 -6.07 -3.13 3.16
C THR A 130 -5.97 -2.79 4.66
N ALA A 131 -7.09 -2.69 5.40
CA ALA A 131 -7.05 -2.44 6.84
C ALA A 131 -6.42 -3.60 7.62
N PRO A 132 -6.78 -4.89 7.39
CA PRO A 132 -6.04 -6.01 7.95
C PRO A 132 -4.56 -6.06 7.56
N LEU A 133 -4.19 -5.65 6.34
CA LEU A 133 -2.79 -5.53 5.94
C LEU A 133 -2.05 -4.47 6.75
N CYS A 134 -2.68 -3.32 7.04
CA CYS A 134 -2.10 -2.30 7.92
C CYS A 134 -1.93 -2.79 9.36
N PHE A 135 -2.86 -3.60 9.88
CA PHE A 135 -2.67 -4.22 11.20
C PHE A 135 -1.41 -5.10 11.23
N ALA A 136 -1.32 -6.07 10.32
CA ALA A 136 -0.18 -6.97 10.24
C ALA A 136 1.13 -6.21 9.96
N GLY A 137 1.10 -5.24 9.03
CA GLY A 137 2.24 -4.40 8.69
C GLY A 137 2.70 -3.51 9.84
N GLY A 138 1.77 -2.99 10.65
CA GLY A 138 2.10 -2.22 11.85
C GLY A 138 2.84 -3.03 12.90
N LEU A 139 2.53 -4.33 13.04
CA LEU A 139 3.32 -5.25 13.86
C LEU A 139 4.72 -5.47 13.26
N ALA A 140 4.80 -5.65 11.94
CA ALA A 140 6.06 -5.85 11.24
C ALA A 140 6.98 -4.61 11.34
N LEU A 141 6.44 -3.40 11.20
CA LEU A 141 7.18 -2.14 11.39
C LEU A 141 7.84 -2.06 12.76
N GLN A 142 7.12 -2.40 13.83
CA GLN A 142 7.66 -2.38 15.18
C GLN A 142 8.78 -3.43 15.39
N LEU A 143 8.69 -4.59 14.72
CA LEU A 143 9.75 -5.61 14.76
C LEU A 143 10.97 -5.17 13.96
N LEU A 144 10.80 -4.53 12.82
CA LEU A 144 11.88 -4.00 11.98
C LEU A 144 12.62 -2.86 12.69
N GLU A 145 11.92 -1.98 13.39
CA GLU A 145 12.54 -0.92 14.19
C GLU A 145 13.50 -1.47 15.28
N ARG A 146 13.16 -2.62 15.88
CA ARG A 146 14.07 -3.31 16.83
C ARG A 146 15.36 -3.80 16.17
N GLN A 147 15.35 -3.96 14.85
CA GLN A 147 16.51 -4.29 14.03
C GLN A 147 17.15 -3.05 13.38
N ASN A 148 16.80 -1.83 13.87
CA ASN A 148 17.23 -0.54 13.32
C ASN A 148 16.84 -0.31 11.86
N VAL A 149 15.78 -0.96 11.37
CA VAL A 149 15.21 -0.72 10.03
C VAL A 149 14.00 0.19 10.18
N THR A 150 14.03 1.34 9.50
CA THR A 150 12.93 2.31 9.45
C THR A 150 12.33 2.36 8.07
N ILE A 151 11.00 2.25 7.98
CA ILE A 151 10.24 2.34 6.73
C ILE A 151 9.29 3.52 6.81
N ALA A 152 9.28 4.35 5.79
CA ALA A 152 8.27 5.38 5.59
C ALA A 152 8.06 5.63 4.10
N ALA A 153 6.85 6.09 3.76
CA ALA A 153 6.51 6.45 2.40
C ALA A 153 5.96 7.87 2.32
N HIS A 154 6.16 8.51 1.17
CA HIS A 154 5.58 9.81 0.86
C HIS A 154 4.79 9.76 -0.45
N ILE A 155 3.96 10.78 -0.63
CA ILE A 155 3.27 11.02 -1.89
C ILE A 155 4.26 11.68 -2.84
N ASP A 156 4.83 10.91 -3.77
CA ASP A 156 5.77 11.41 -4.77
C ASP A 156 5.07 12.24 -5.84
N ARG A 157 3.83 11.86 -6.22
CA ARG A 157 3.07 12.56 -7.24
C ARG A 157 1.57 12.36 -7.08
N ILE A 158 0.80 13.41 -7.34
CA ILE A 158 -0.65 13.36 -7.57
C ILE A 158 -0.93 14.02 -8.93
N ALA A 159 -1.63 13.32 -9.83
CA ALA A 159 -1.82 13.75 -11.21
C ALA A 159 -0.46 14.09 -11.86
N ASP A 160 -0.28 15.33 -12.32
CA ASP A 160 0.96 15.86 -12.92
C ASP A 160 1.86 16.61 -11.93
N ILE A 161 1.44 16.76 -10.66
CA ILE A 161 2.16 17.51 -9.63
C ILE A 161 3.07 16.55 -8.85
N SER A 162 4.38 16.77 -8.94
CA SER A 162 5.39 15.98 -8.23
C SER A 162 5.87 16.69 -6.96
N ASP A 163 6.20 15.89 -5.94
CA ASP A 163 6.93 16.33 -4.75
C ASP A 163 8.42 16.56 -5.09
N THR A 164 9.14 17.18 -4.17
CA THR A 164 10.60 17.28 -4.26
C THR A 164 11.19 15.92 -3.88
N ALA A 165 11.93 15.32 -4.81
CA ALA A 165 12.62 14.06 -4.52
C ALA A 165 13.84 14.32 -3.63
N PRO A 166 14.02 13.58 -2.52
CA PRO A 166 15.27 13.63 -1.76
C PRO A 166 16.39 12.93 -2.54
N ASP A 167 17.63 13.19 -2.15
CA ASP A 167 18.77 12.39 -2.61
C ASP A 167 18.65 10.97 -2.07
N PHE A 168 18.43 9.99 -2.94
CA PHE A 168 18.18 8.58 -2.57
C PHE A 168 19.36 7.95 -1.81
N ALA A 169 20.58 8.46 -2.00
CA ALA A 169 21.77 7.98 -1.28
C ALA A 169 21.86 8.56 0.15
N ARG A 170 21.14 9.63 0.45
CA ARG A 170 21.27 10.41 1.68
C ARG A 170 20.03 10.39 2.56
N VAL A 171 18.94 9.74 2.15
CA VAL A 171 17.74 9.58 2.98
C VAL A 171 18.10 8.89 4.29
N SER A 172 17.76 9.52 5.39
CA SER A 172 18.11 9.06 6.73
C SER A 172 16.89 8.71 7.58
N GLN A 173 17.11 8.00 8.69
CA GLN A 173 16.03 7.70 9.64
C GLN A 173 15.35 8.96 10.21
N PRO A 174 16.07 10.06 10.58
CA PRO A 174 15.43 11.31 10.98
C PRO A 174 14.51 11.91 9.90
N ASP A 175 14.90 11.85 8.61
CA ASP A 175 14.04 12.32 7.51
C ASP A 175 12.73 11.53 7.44
N LEU A 176 12.83 10.20 7.58
CA LEU A 176 11.66 9.33 7.59
C LEU A 176 10.78 9.55 8.83
N ALA A 177 11.39 9.78 9.99
CA ALA A 177 10.65 10.09 11.23
C ALA A 177 9.86 11.40 11.09
N ALA A 178 10.44 12.43 10.50
CA ALA A 178 9.76 13.70 10.22
C ALA A 178 8.59 13.52 9.25
N LEU A 179 8.77 12.68 8.22
CA LEU A 179 7.74 12.38 7.23
C LEU A 179 6.53 11.67 7.85
N LEU A 180 6.76 10.72 8.76
CA LEU A 180 5.71 9.97 9.46
C LEU A 180 4.79 10.84 10.34
N GLN A 181 5.23 12.05 10.74
CA GLN A 181 4.43 12.99 11.52
C GLN A 181 3.48 13.83 10.64
N LYS A 182 3.64 13.81 9.32
CA LYS A 182 2.82 14.64 8.41
C LYS A 182 1.50 13.94 8.08
N PRO A 183 0.34 14.61 8.26
CA PRO A 183 -0.97 14.05 7.87
C PRO A 183 -1.10 13.88 6.35
N PHE A 184 -0.37 14.67 5.57
CA PHE A 184 -0.20 14.54 4.12
C PHE A 184 1.31 14.43 3.84
N PRO A 185 1.85 13.20 3.76
CA PRO A 185 3.28 12.97 3.79
C PRO A 185 3.92 13.35 2.44
N VAL A 186 4.54 14.52 2.42
CA VAL A 186 5.35 15.08 1.31
C VAL A 186 6.59 15.73 1.89
N PHE A 187 7.68 15.80 1.12
CA PHE A 187 8.87 16.57 1.50
C PHE A 187 8.64 18.07 1.36
N SER A 188 8.03 18.51 0.24
CA SER A 188 7.67 19.90 -0.01
C SER A 188 6.21 20.20 0.39
N ASP A 189 6.01 21.08 1.38
CA ASP A 189 4.67 21.49 1.78
C ASP A 189 3.96 22.28 0.66
N GLU A 190 4.71 23.02 -0.18
CA GLU A 190 4.18 23.70 -1.36
C GLU A 190 3.62 22.72 -2.39
N ALA A 191 4.36 21.66 -2.71
CA ALA A 191 3.87 20.58 -3.56
C ALA A 191 2.61 19.94 -2.97
N GLY A 192 2.61 19.69 -1.65
CA GLY A 192 1.46 19.14 -0.93
C GLY A 192 0.20 20.02 -1.02
N ILE A 193 0.35 21.36 -1.02
CA ILE A 193 -0.78 22.27 -1.23
C ILE A 193 -1.34 22.12 -2.64
N LYS A 194 -0.49 22.14 -3.68
CA LYS A 194 -0.88 21.95 -5.08
C LYS A 194 -1.54 20.59 -5.32
N MET A 195 -1.01 19.53 -4.74
CA MET A 195 -1.57 18.18 -4.81
C MET A 195 -2.99 18.12 -4.22
N ARG A 196 -3.22 18.74 -3.05
CA ARG A 196 -4.56 18.81 -2.45
C ARG A 196 -5.54 19.62 -3.31
N GLN A 197 -5.07 20.70 -3.96
CA GLN A 197 -5.88 21.46 -4.92
C GLN A 197 -6.28 20.61 -6.12
N ALA A 198 -5.37 19.78 -6.66
CA ALA A 198 -5.68 18.86 -7.76
C ALA A 198 -6.71 17.79 -7.36
N ILE A 199 -6.62 17.26 -6.14
CA ILE A 199 -7.61 16.32 -5.60
C ILE A 199 -8.98 17.01 -5.49
N GLU A 200 -9.02 18.25 -4.98
CA GLU A 200 -10.26 19.00 -4.85
C GLU A 200 -10.87 19.35 -6.21
N ALA A 201 -10.06 19.73 -7.20
CA ALA A 201 -10.52 19.98 -8.57
C ALA A 201 -11.15 18.71 -9.19
N ALA A 202 -10.53 17.55 -9.01
CA ALA A 202 -11.11 16.28 -9.46
C ALA A 202 -12.43 15.97 -8.76
N ARG A 203 -12.52 16.21 -7.45
CA ARG A 203 -13.76 16.04 -6.67
C ARG A 203 -14.89 16.91 -7.20
N MET A 204 -14.60 18.19 -7.52
CA MET A 204 -15.58 19.14 -8.06
C MET A 204 -16.03 18.76 -9.48
N ASP A 205 -15.17 18.10 -10.27
CA ASP A 205 -15.49 17.59 -11.63
C ASP A 205 -16.15 16.18 -11.57
N CYS A 206 -16.54 15.71 -10.37
CA CYS A 206 -17.11 14.37 -10.16
C CYS A 206 -16.19 13.23 -10.67
N ASP A 207 -14.89 13.47 -10.73
CA ASP A 207 -13.85 12.58 -11.26
C ASP A 207 -12.87 12.15 -10.16
N SER A 208 -11.79 11.49 -10.55
CA SER A 208 -10.73 11.04 -9.64
C SER A 208 -9.35 11.18 -10.25
N VAL A 209 -8.32 11.27 -9.41
CA VAL A 209 -6.91 11.29 -9.82
C VAL A 209 -6.13 10.19 -9.11
N GLY A 210 -5.12 9.69 -9.81
CA GLY A 210 -4.13 8.77 -9.28
C GLY A 210 -2.84 9.48 -8.88
N GLY A 211 -1.79 8.70 -8.63
CA GLY A 211 -0.49 9.25 -8.33
C GLY A 211 0.56 8.17 -8.08
N VAL A 212 1.68 8.57 -7.52
CA VAL A 212 2.82 7.71 -7.19
C VAL A 212 3.15 7.87 -5.71
N ILE A 213 3.34 6.76 -5.04
CA ILE A 213 3.86 6.67 -3.67
C ILE A 213 5.30 6.19 -3.77
N ARG A 214 6.24 6.88 -3.10
CA ARG A 214 7.62 6.42 -2.94
C ARG A 214 7.83 5.99 -1.50
N CYS A 215 8.29 4.74 -1.34
CA CYS A 215 8.59 4.13 -0.05
C CYS A 215 10.09 3.94 0.09
N PHE A 216 10.60 4.28 1.27
CA PHE A 216 11.99 4.07 1.66
C PHE A 216 12.07 3.06 2.79
N ALA A 217 13.09 2.18 2.74
CA ALA A 217 13.52 1.42 3.90
C ALA A 217 15.00 1.69 4.15
N VAL A 218 15.31 2.24 5.32
CA VAL A 218 16.66 2.63 5.74
C VAL A 218 17.13 1.74 6.88
N GLY A 219 18.38 1.32 6.87
CA GLY A 219 18.97 0.45 7.88
C GLY A 219 18.95 -1.03 7.53
N LEU A 220 18.52 -1.40 6.32
CA LEU A 220 18.62 -2.77 5.84
C LEU A 220 20.11 -3.19 5.71
N PRO A 221 20.50 -4.38 6.19
CA PRO A 221 21.83 -4.90 5.94
C PRO A 221 22.02 -5.20 4.44
N ALA A 222 23.25 -5.17 3.96
CA ALA A 222 23.58 -5.77 2.67
C ALA A 222 23.44 -7.28 2.75
N GLY A 223 23.01 -7.92 1.63
CA GLY A 223 22.93 -9.37 1.53
C GLY A 223 21.54 -9.98 1.73
N VAL A 224 20.48 -9.18 1.90
CA VAL A 224 19.10 -9.68 1.95
C VAL A 224 18.56 -9.90 0.54
N GLY A 225 17.94 -11.05 0.32
CA GLY A 225 17.39 -11.43 -0.98
C GLY A 225 18.22 -12.47 -1.71
N GLU A 226 17.76 -12.87 -2.87
CA GLU A 226 18.32 -13.93 -3.68
C GLU A 226 18.39 -13.50 -5.15
N PRO A 227 19.25 -14.09 -5.97
CA PRO A 227 19.27 -13.80 -7.40
C PRO A 227 17.99 -14.29 -8.10
N MET A 228 17.73 -13.75 -9.27
CA MET A 228 16.63 -14.09 -10.18
C MET A 228 15.23 -13.87 -9.57
N PHE A 229 14.49 -14.94 -9.23
CA PHE A 229 13.04 -14.87 -8.98
C PHE A 229 12.65 -14.69 -7.50
N ALA A 230 13.58 -14.82 -6.58
CA ALA A 230 13.36 -14.61 -5.14
C ALA A 230 14.03 -13.33 -4.61
N GLY A 231 14.45 -12.45 -5.50
CA GLY A 231 15.09 -11.17 -5.19
C GLY A 231 14.16 -10.20 -4.48
N VAL A 232 14.77 -9.19 -3.87
CA VAL A 232 14.04 -8.12 -3.16
C VAL A 232 13.02 -7.46 -4.06
N GLU A 233 13.42 -7.11 -5.30
CA GLU A 233 12.53 -6.47 -6.26
C GLU A 233 11.37 -7.37 -6.66
N ASN A 234 11.62 -8.65 -6.88
CA ASN A 234 10.59 -9.62 -7.27
C ASN A 234 9.54 -9.79 -6.16
N ARG A 235 10.01 -10.02 -4.92
CA ARG A 235 9.13 -10.24 -3.76
C ARG A 235 8.33 -9.00 -3.41
N LEU A 236 8.97 -7.83 -3.38
CA LEU A 236 8.28 -6.56 -3.11
C LEU A 236 7.30 -6.21 -4.23
N ALA A 237 7.70 -6.30 -5.49
CA ALA A 237 6.79 -6.01 -6.60
C ALA A 237 5.57 -6.93 -6.57
N GLY A 238 5.76 -8.25 -6.39
CA GLY A 238 4.67 -9.21 -6.29
C GLY A 238 3.71 -8.89 -5.14
N ALA A 239 4.23 -8.53 -3.97
CA ALA A 239 3.43 -8.16 -2.81
C ALA A 239 2.67 -6.84 -3.03
N LEU A 240 3.34 -5.81 -3.54
CA LEU A 240 2.77 -4.48 -3.77
C LEU A 240 1.68 -4.49 -4.86
N PHE A 241 1.81 -5.32 -5.92
CA PHE A 241 0.73 -5.54 -6.89
C PHE A 241 -0.50 -6.21 -6.28
N GLY A 242 -0.40 -6.84 -5.10
CA GLY A 242 -1.53 -7.33 -4.32
C GLY A 242 -2.40 -6.21 -3.72
N ILE A 243 -1.90 -4.99 -3.62
CA ILE A 243 -2.66 -3.82 -3.14
C ILE A 243 -3.65 -3.39 -4.23
N PRO A 244 -4.96 -3.26 -3.92
CA PRO A 244 -5.93 -2.75 -4.90
C PRO A 244 -5.52 -1.41 -5.50
N ALA A 245 -5.74 -1.25 -6.81
CA ALA A 245 -5.42 -0.08 -7.63
C ALA A 245 -3.92 0.15 -7.94
N VAL A 246 -3.00 -0.66 -7.45
CA VAL A 246 -1.61 -0.60 -7.90
C VAL A 246 -1.51 -1.05 -9.35
N ARG A 247 -0.78 -0.27 -10.19
CA ARG A 247 -0.61 -0.49 -11.63
C ARG A 247 0.83 -0.48 -12.10
N GLY A 248 1.77 -0.12 -11.21
CA GLY A 248 3.19 -0.14 -11.51
C GLY A 248 4.02 -0.15 -10.23
N VAL A 249 5.14 -0.85 -10.28
CA VAL A 249 6.16 -0.86 -9.24
C VAL A 249 7.51 -0.70 -9.92
N SER A 250 8.37 0.16 -9.40
CA SER A 250 9.74 0.33 -9.87
C SER A 250 10.68 0.63 -8.69
N PHE A 251 11.98 0.47 -8.91
CA PHE A 251 13.01 0.65 -7.88
C PHE A 251 13.98 1.74 -8.31
N GLY A 252 14.49 2.52 -7.33
CA GLY A 252 15.42 3.62 -7.59
C GLY A 252 14.88 4.61 -8.63
N THR A 253 15.67 4.86 -9.68
CA THR A 253 15.26 5.72 -10.81
C THR A 253 14.15 5.13 -11.67
N GLY A 254 13.86 3.83 -11.53
CA GLY A 254 12.78 3.16 -12.23
C GLY A 254 12.92 3.27 -13.76
N PHE A 255 11.81 3.58 -14.44
CA PHE A 255 11.78 3.67 -15.90
C PHE A 255 12.67 4.78 -16.48
N ALA A 256 13.07 5.81 -15.68
CA ALA A 256 13.98 6.83 -16.14
C ALA A 256 15.37 6.27 -16.45
N ALA A 257 15.76 5.14 -15.87
CA ALA A 257 17.01 4.44 -16.16
C ALA A 257 17.17 4.09 -17.65
N ALA A 258 16.07 3.83 -18.37
CA ALA A 258 16.10 3.51 -19.80
C ALA A 258 16.64 4.66 -20.68
N GLY A 259 16.56 5.90 -20.21
CA GLY A 259 17.11 7.08 -20.88
C GLY A 259 18.53 7.44 -20.45
N MET A 260 19.11 6.73 -19.47
CA MET A 260 20.44 7.02 -18.93
C MET A 260 21.52 6.20 -19.64
N ARG A 261 22.73 6.76 -19.70
CA ARG A 261 23.94 5.99 -20.07
C ARG A 261 24.43 5.21 -18.84
N GLY A 262 25.12 4.07 -19.05
CA GLY A 262 25.67 3.27 -17.96
C GLY A 262 26.55 4.10 -17.00
N SER A 263 27.40 5.00 -17.54
CA SER A 263 28.22 5.91 -16.72
C SER A 263 27.44 6.92 -15.87
N GLN A 264 26.18 7.15 -16.18
CA GLN A 264 25.26 8.01 -15.41
C GLN A 264 24.45 7.23 -14.40
N HIS A 265 24.06 6.01 -14.75
CA HIS A 265 23.22 5.15 -13.90
C HIS A 265 24.04 4.37 -12.87
N ASN A 266 25.27 3.96 -13.20
CA ASN A 266 26.08 3.15 -12.30
C ASN A 266 26.39 3.91 -11.00
N ASP A 267 26.08 3.31 -9.88
CA ASP A 267 26.31 3.86 -8.53
C ASP A 267 27.75 3.58 -8.10
N PRO A 268 28.65 4.61 -8.04
CA PRO A 268 30.05 4.37 -7.69
C PRO A 268 30.19 3.91 -6.23
N LEU A 269 30.88 2.79 -6.02
CA LEU A 269 31.22 2.28 -4.68
C LEU A 269 32.22 3.20 -3.98
N VAL A 270 31.99 3.46 -2.70
CA VAL A 270 32.84 4.27 -1.82
C VAL A 270 32.93 3.61 -0.44
N MET A 271 33.98 3.98 0.32
CA MET A 271 34.09 3.59 1.73
C MET A 271 33.61 4.75 2.61
N GLU A 272 32.55 4.52 3.39
CA GLU A 272 32.03 5.49 4.38
C GLU A 272 31.96 4.82 5.76
N GLY A 273 32.64 5.38 6.76
CA GLY A 273 32.61 4.84 8.13
C GLY A 273 33.04 3.38 8.25
N GLY A 274 33.96 2.91 7.41
CA GLY A 274 34.44 1.53 7.39
C GLY A 274 33.48 0.51 6.71
N ARG A 275 32.44 1.00 6.06
CA ARG A 275 31.48 0.17 5.29
C ARG A 275 31.49 0.57 3.83
N VAL A 276 31.15 -0.39 2.97
CA VAL A 276 30.89 -0.11 1.55
C VAL A 276 29.54 0.61 1.44
N ALA A 277 29.54 1.72 0.72
CA ALA A 277 28.35 2.49 0.35
C ALA A 277 28.42 2.86 -1.14
N THR A 278 27.42 3.56 -1.65
CA THR A 278 27.47 4.12 -3.00
C THR A 278 27.29 5.65 -2.96
N ARG A 279 27.91 6.34 -3.91
CA ARG A 279 27.85 7.81 -3.98
C ARG A 279 26.48 8.29 -4.42
N THR A 280 25.85 7.56 -5.32
CA THR A 280 24.47 7.73 -5.80
C THR A 280 23.69 6.47 -5.49
N ASN A 281 22.36 6.46 -5.70
CA ASN A 281 21.53 5.29 -5.44
C ASN A 281 20.46 5.16 -6.53
N HIS A 282 20.90 5.15 -7.77
CA HIS A 282 20.01 4.99 -8.93
C HIS A 282 19.36 3.60 -8.98
N ALA A 283 20.11 2.56 -8.54
CA ALA A 283 19.61 1.20 -8.41
C ALA A 283 18.52 1.07 -7.31
N GLY A 284 18.48 2.01 -6.34
CA GLY A 284 17.46 2.01 -5.31
C GLY A 284 17.68 0.99 -4.19
N GLY A 285 18.94 0.69 -3.83
CA GLY A 285 19.29 -0.10 -2.65
C GLY A 285 19.34 -1.61 -2.87
N ALA A 286 19.09 -2.11 -4.08
CA ALA A 286 19.22 -3.51 -4.44
C ALA A 286 19.87 -3.68 -5.81
N VAL A 287 20.76 -4.67 -5.94
CA VAL A 287 21.44 -5.02 -7.18
C VAL A 287 21.48 -6.54 -7.29
N GLY A 288 21.05 -7.07 -8.43
CA GLY A 288 21.02 -8.52 -8.66
C GLY A 288 20.03 -9.27 -7.75
N GLY A 289 18.99 -8.61 -7.26
CA GLY A 289 18.00 -9.17 -6.34
C GLY A 289 18.37 -9.07 -4.86
N ILE A 290 19.54 -8.48 -4.54
CA ILE A 290 20.14 -8.49 -3.20
C ILE A 290 20.36 -7.05 -2.73
N THR A 291 20.02 -6.75 -1.46
CA THR A 291 20.26 -5.44 -0.86
C THR A 291 21.76 -5.13 -0.77
N ASN A 292 22.14 -3.87 -0.98
CA ASN A 292 23.52 -3.41 -0.91
C ASN A 292 23.84 -2.55 0.32
N GLY A 293 22.90 -2.41 1.26
CA GLY A 293 23.05 -1.61 2.47
C GLY A 293 22.68 -0.13 2.32
N MET A 294 22.40 0.34 1.09
CA MET A 294 21.86 1.66 0.82
C MET A 294 20.35 1.72 1.10
N PRO A 295 19.74 2.92 1.22
CA PRO A 295 18.30 3.03 1.32
C PRO A 295 17.59 2.28 0.18
N LEU A 296 16.67 1.37 0.54
CA LEU A 296 15.82 0.73 -0.46
C LEU A 296 14.75 1.73 -0.89
N VAL A 297 14.60 1.94 -2.21
CA VAL A 297 13.69 2.94 -2.81
C VAL A 297 12.71 2.24 -3.73
N VAL A 298 11.44 2.28 -3.40
CA VAL A 298 10.36 1.64 -4.16
C VAL A 298 9.33 2.69 -4.57
N ASN A 299 8.97 2.74 -5.85
CA ASN A 299 7.94 3.61 -6.39
C ASN A 299 6.71 2.77 -6.75
N VAL A 300 5.52 3.21 -6.35
CA VAL A 300 4.26 2.50 -6.53
C VAL A 300 3.24 3.40 -7.21
N ALA A 301 2.89 3.09 -8.45
CA ALA A 301 1.88 3.82 -9.19
C ALA A 301 0.48 3.31 -8.83
N VAL A 302 -0.38 4.22 -8.43
CA VAL A 302 -1.77 3.98 -8.04
C VAL A 302 -2.69 4.65 -9.05
N LYS A 303 -3.59 3.88 -9.67
CA LYS A 303 -4.54 4.43 -10.66
C LYS A 303 -5.63 5.28 -10.00
N PRO A 304 -6.31 6.15 -10.75
CA PRO A 304 -7.52 6.82 -10.30
C PRO A 304 -8.59 5.84 -9.83
N THR A 305 -9.45 6.25 -8.92
CA THR A 305 -10.60 5.47 -8.46
C THR A 305 -11.56 5.23 -9.62
N ALA A 306 -11.94 3.98 -9.87
CA ALA A 306 -12.85 3.62 -10.97
C ALA A 306 -14.31 4.03 -10.72
N SER A 307 -14.69 4.19 -9.44
CA SER A 307 -16.03 4.63 -9.04
C SER A 307 -16.07 6.14 -9.00
N ILE A 308 -16.59 6.77 -10.05
CA ILE A 308 -16.74 8.22 -10.18
C ILE A 308 -18.19 8.59 -10.49
N ALA A 309 -18.59 9.81 -10.14
CA ALA A 309 -19.94 10.31 -10.41
C ALA A 309 -20.07 10.96 -11.81
N LYS A 310 -18.99 11.01 -12.55
CA LYS A 310 -18.99 11.40 -13.97
C LYS A 310 -19.53 10.25 -14.81
N GLU A 311 -20.36 10.55 -15.83
CA GLU A 311 -20.91 9.54 -16.72
C GLU A 311 -19.80 8.81 -17.49
N GLN A 312 -19.89 7.50 -17.53
CA GLN A 312 -18.92 6.61 -18.19
C GLN A 312 -19.62 5.66 -19.18
N ASP A 313 -18.93 5.33 -20.26
CA ASP A 313 -19.37 4.29 -21.19
C ASP A 313 -19.11 2.91 -20.58
N THR A 314 -20.09 2.02 -20.73
CA THR A 314 -20.03 0.61 -20.34
C THR A 314 -20.90 -0.22 -21.28
N VAL A 315 -21.15 -1.46 -20.95
CA VAL A 315 -22.04 -2.36 -21.68
C VAL A 315 -23.09 -2.94 -20.74
N ASP A 316 -24.30 -3.11 -21.23
CA ASP A 316 -25.32 -3.91 -20.59
C ASP A 316 -25.03 -5.39 -20.89
N LEU A 317 -24.63 -6.15 -19.88
CA LEU A 317 -24.23 -7.57 -20.05
C LEU A 317 -25.41 -8.50 -20.35
N GLU A 318 -26.66 -8.06 -20.11
CA GLU A 318 -27.84 -8.86 -20.41
C GLU A 318 -28.25 -8.73 -21.88
N THR A 319 -28.19 -7.51 -22.42
CA THR A 319 -28.60 -7.24 -23.82
C THR A 319 -27.43 -7.23 -24.80
N GLY A 320 -26.19 -7.03 -24.31
CA GLY A 320 -24.99 -6.82 -25.12
C GLY A 320 -24.88 -5.41 -25.74
N GLU A 321 -25.80 -4.50 -25.40
CA GLU A 321 -25.85 -3.16 -25.97
C GLU A 321 -24.98 -2.16 -25.19
N PRO A 322 -24.46 -1.10 -25.85
CA PRO A 322 -23.80 0.01 -25.17
C PRO A 322 -24.69 0.63 -24.08
N ALA A 323 -24.11 0.96 -22.94
CA ALA A 323 -24.82 1.57 -21.83
C ALA A 323 -24.00 2.71 -21.20
N LYS A 324 -24.70 3.59 -20.48
CA LYS A 324 -24.09 4.65 -19.69
C LYS A 324 -24.19 4.33 -18.20
N LEU A 325 -23.17 4.69 -17.46
CA LEU A 325 -23.08 4.42 -16.02
C LEU A 325 -22.63 5.68 -15.29
N VAL A 326 -23.37 6.05 -14.24
CA VAL A 326 -23.00 7.06 -13.25
C VAL A 326 -22.96 6.35 -11.88
N ILE A 327 -21.85 6.44 -11.17
CA ILE A 327 -21.73 5.80 -9.86
C ILE A 327 -22.09 6.82 -8.79
N HIS A 328 -23.24 6.60 -8.16
CA HIS A 328 -23.64 7.35 -6.98
C HIS A 328 -23.03 6.72 -5.73
N GLY A 329 -22.45 7.52 -4.84
CA GLY A 329 -21.88 7.02 -3.60
C GLY A 329 -20.74 7.89 -3.05
N ARG A 330 -20.19 7.46 -1.90
CA ARG A 330 -19.12 8.17 -1.18
C ARG A 330 -17.77 7.58 -1.57
N HIS A 331 -17.21 8.02 -2.70
CA HIS A 331 -15.93 7.53 -3.20
C HIS A 331 -14.80 8.52 -2.92
N ASP A 332 -13.57 8.01 -2.80
CA ASP A 332 -12.38 8.85 -2.69
C ASP A 332 -12.07 9.49 -4.06
N PRO A 333 -11.92 10.83 -4.15
CA PRO A 333 -11.43 11.48 -5.37
C PRO A 333 -9.96 11.14 -5.65
N CYS A 334 -9.21 10.74 -4.61
CA CYS A 334 -7.85 10.22 -4.72
C CYS A 334 -7.56 9.28 -3.55
N ILE A 335 -7.21 8.04 -3.84
CA ILE A 335 -6.88 7.04 -2.80
C ILE A 335 -5.42 7.08 -2.36
N VAL A 336 -4.54 7.80 -3.07
CA VAL A 336 -3.09 7.82 -2.84
C VAL A 336 -2.73 8.16 -1.39
N PRO A 337 -3.28 9.20 -0.74
CA PRO A 337 -2.93 9.53 0.64
C PRO A 337 -3.25 8.39 1.63
N ARG A 338 -4.33 7.66 1.40
CA ARG A 338 -4.73 6.50 2.22
C ARG A 338 -3.95 5.23 1.88
N ALA A 339 -3.40 5.15 0.67
CA ALA A 339 -2.58 4.02 0.23
C ALA A 339 -1.14 4.10 0.77
N VAL A 340 -0.65 5.27 1.20
CA VAL A 340 0.70 5.44 1.79
C VAL A 340 0.95 4.44 2.91
N PRO A 341 0.17 4.37 4.00
CA PRO A 341 0.41 3.39 5.07
C PRO A 341 0.21 1.94 4.62
N VAL A 342 -0.56 1.69 3.57
CA VAL A 342 -0.70 0.33 3.00
C VAL A 342 0.59 -0.11 2.30
N VAL A 343 1.22 0.80 1.56
CA VAL A 343 2.52 0.54 0.92
C VAL A 343 3.60 0.31 1.99
N GLU A 344 3.65 1.12 3.04
CA GLU A 344 4.55 0.91 4.19
C GLU A 344 4.32 -0.47 4.83
N ALA A 345 3.07 -0.84 5.07
CA ALA A 345 2.68 -2.11 5.69
C ALA A 345 3.14 -3.32 4.86
N VAL A 346 2.83 -3.32 3.56
CA VAL A 346 3.19 -4.45 2.67
C VAL A 346 4.70 -4.54 2.47
N THR A 347 5.38 -3.39 2.38
CA THR A 347 6.85 -3.33 2.33
C THR A 347 7.45 -3.93 3.61
N ALA A 348 6.94 -3.54 4.79
CA ALA A 348 7.41 -4.05 6.07
C ALA A 348 7.19 -5.56 6.22
N LEU A 349 6.02 -6.06 5.86
CA LEU A 349 5.73 -7.50 5.89
C LEU A 349 6.68 -8.29 5.01
N THR A 350 6.92 -7.81 3.79
CA THR A 350 7.79 -8.50 2.83
C THR A 350 9.25 -8.49 3.30
N LEU A 351 9.75 -7.35 3.78
CA LEU A 351 11.14 -7.24 4.24
C LEU A 351 11.38 -8.02 5.54
N LEU A 352 10.42 -8.01 6.48
CA LEU A 352 10.54 -8.81 7.71
C LEU A 352 10.54 -10.31 7.41
N ASP A 353 9.70 -10.76 6.46
CA ASP A 353 9.68 -12.15 5.99
C ASP A 353 11.04 -12.54 5.37
N MET A 354 11.63 -11.67 4.54
CA MET A 354 12.94 -11.90 3.93
C MET A 354 14.10 -11.92 4.94
N LEU A 355 14.08 -11.02 5.93
CA LEU A 355 15.08 -11.00 6.99
C LEU A 355 14.99 -12.23 7.90
N SER A 356 13.83 -12.88 7.99
CA SER A 356 13.65 -14.14 8.71
C SER A 356 14.21 -15.36 7.95
N ASP A 357 14.55 -15.20 6.68
CA ASP A 357 15.18 -16.24 5.85
C ASP A 357 16.72 -16.28 6.04
N MET A 358 17.32 -15.22 6.61
CA MET A 358 18.76 -15.15 6.94
C MET A 358 19.07 -15.87 8.25
#